data_88c2cc6eae5b40ff373abc6a56d6ea73
#
_entry.id   88c2cc6eae5b40ff373abc6a56d6ea73
#
_cell.length_a   1.000
_cell.length_b   1.000
_cell.length_c   1.000
_cell.angle_alpha   90.00
_cell.angle_beta   90.00
_cell.angle_gamma   90.00
#
_symmetry.space_group_name_H-M   'P 1'
#
loop_
_entity.id
_entity.type
_entity.pdbx_description
1 polymer ?
#
loop_
_entity_poly.entity_id
_entity_poly.type
_entity_poly.pdbx_seq_one_letter_code
_entity_poly.pdbx_strand_id
1 'polypeptide(L)'
;MTTTNAIRLASAVTAINVLVASGFSIAAIIRPQVLVPAESVPTEASLLLAMYAAARTIPLALFALWAIYKQATAALLILGALAGAVQLLDAGIGLFEHDLGKCAGPLFIAVLQFFVVYLLHTSVRIAP
;
A
#
# COMPACT_ATOMS: atom_id res chain seq x y z
N MET A 1 22.68 1.07 10.23
CA MET A 1 22.42 0.64 8.81
C MET A 1 22.90 1.77 7.92
N THR A 2 23.53 1.48 6.78
CA THR A 2 23.95 2.54 5.84
C THR A 2 22.71 3.15 5.15
N THR A 3 22.78 4.44 4.81
CA THR A 3 21.68 5.16 4.11
C THR A 3 21.30 4.45 2.80
N THR A 4 22.29 3.91 2.06
CA THR A 4 22.03 3.16 0.84
C THR A 4 21.20 1.91 1.08
N ASN A 5 21.46 1.16 2.15
CA ASN A 5 20.68 -0.04 2.49
C ASN A 5 19.28 0.32 2.95
N ALA A 6 19.13 1.44 3.68
CA ALA A 6 17.81 1.95 4.08
C ALA A 6 16.95 2.33 2.87
N ILE A 7 17.54 3.03 1.89
CA ILE A 7 16.85 3.39 0.63
C ILE A 7 16.43 2.13 -0.12
N ARG A 8 17.32 1.15 -0.29
CA ARG A 8 17.01 -0.09 -1.00
C ARG A 8 15.87 -0.87 -0.33
N LEU A 9 15.93 -1.00 0.99
CA LEU A 9 14.89 -1.71 1.75
C LEU A 9 13.55 -0.99 1.67
N ALA A 10 13.53 0.33 1.89
CA ALA A 10 12.32 1.13 1.77
C ALA A 10 11.74 1.08 0.35
N SER A 11 12.59 1.14 -0.69
CA SER A 11 12.18 1.01 -2.09
C SER A 11 11.54 -0.35 -2.37
N ALA A 12 12.15 -1.44 -1.92
CA ALA A 12 11.63 -2.79 -2.15
C ALA A 12 10.27 -2.99 -1.47
N VAL A 13 10.16 -2.62 -0.19
CA VAL A 13 8.91 -2.77 0.56
C VAL A 13 7.81 -1.87 -0.02
N THR A 14 8.13 -0.62 -0.36
CA THR A 14 7.16 0.31 -0.96
C THR A 14 6.70 -0.19 -2.33
N ALA A 15 7.61 -0.69 -3.18
CA ALA A 15 7.26 -1.24 -4.49
C ALA A 15 6.30 -2.44 -4.35
N ILE A 16 6.60 -3.39 -3.47
CA ILE A 16 5.74 -4.55 -3.20
C ILE A 16 4.37 -4.08 -2.72
N ASN A 17 4.33 -3.18 -1.74
CA ASN A 17 3.09 -2.66 -1.18
C ASN A 17 2.19 -2.04 -2.25
N VAL A 18 2.70 -1.08 -3.04
CA VAL A 18 1.89 -0.38 -4.03
C VAL A 18 1.48 -1.27 -5.21
N LEU A 19 2.31 -2.25 -5.58
CA LEU A 19 1.98 -3.23 -6.62
C LEU A 19 0.89 -4.20 -6.14
N VAL A 20 0.96 -4.67 -4.90
CA VAL A 20 -0.09 -5.53 -4.31
C VAL A 20 -1.40 -4.76 -4.21
N ALA A 21 -1.40 -3.54 -3.69
CA ALA A 21 -2.61 -2.72 -3.57
C ALA A 21 -3.25 -2.42 -4.94
N SER A 22 -2.44 -2.04 -5.94
CA SER A 22 -2.93 -1.77 -7.30
C SER A 22 -3.42 -3.04 -7.99
N GLY A 23 -2.70 -4.14 -7.84
CA GLY A 23 -3.10 -5.44 -8.39
C GLY A 23 -4.43 -5.92 -7.81
N PHE A 24 -4.62 -5.75 -6.49
CA PHE A 24 -5.88 -6.08 -5.83
C PHE A 24 -7.04 -5.20 -6.32
N SER A 25 -6.81 -3.90 -6.47
CA SER A 25 -7.81 -2.96 -7.00
C SER A 25 -8.21 -3.27 -8.45
N ILE A 26 -7.25 -3.66 -9.29
CA ILE A 26 -7.52 -4.09 -10.67
C ILE A 26 -8.30 -5.41 -10.67
N ALA A 27 -7.88 -6.37 -9.84
CA ALA A 27 -8.59 -7.65 -9.70
C ALA A 27 -10.04 -7.44 -9.25
N ALA A 28 -10.29 -6.48 -8.37
CA ALA A 28 -11.63 -6.12 -7.89
C ALA A 28 -12.54 -5.53 -8.98
N ILE A 29 -11.97 -4.82 -9.97
CA ILE A 29 -12.73 -4.35 -11.14
C ILE A 29 -13.11 -5.52 -12.04
N ILE A 30 -12.19 -6.47 -12.25
CA ILE A 30 -12.40 -7.64 -13.14
C ILE A 30 -13.32 -8.65 -12.47
N ARG A 31 -13.21 -8.81 -11.16
CA ARG A 31 -13.97 -9.75 -10.32
C ARG A 31 -14.48 -9.06 -9.06
N PRO A 32 -15.57 -8.32 -9.11
CA PRO A 32 -16.11 -7.59 -7.94
C PRO A 32 -16.41 -8.48 -6.73
N GLN A 33 -16.55 -9.80 -6.95
CA GLN A 33 -16.72 -10.79 -5.88
C GLN A 33 -15.58 -10.78 -4.86
N VAL A 34 -14.40 -10.30 -5.23
CA VAL A 34 -13.24 -10.21 -4.32
C VAL A 34 -13.47 -9.19 -3.20
N LEU A 35 -14.32 -8.19 -3.44
CA LEU A 35 -14.62 -7.12 -2.46
C LEU A 35 -15.81 -7.43 -1.55
N VAL A 36 -16.73 -8.28 -2.00
CA VAL A 36 -17.96 -8.56 -1.24
C VAL A 36 -17.81 -9.84 -0.41
N PRO A 37 -18.56 -10.00 0.69
CA PRO A 37 -18.62 -11.26 1.43
C PRO A 37 -19.03 -12.42 0.54
N ALA A 38 -18.57 -13.64 0.85
CA ALA A 38 -18.73 -14.83 -0.01
C ALA A 38 -20.18 -15.15 -0.39
N GLU A 39 -21.15 -14.74 0.43
CA GLU A 39 -22.59 -14.97 0.20
C GLU A 39 -23.29 -13.80 -0.49
N SER A 40 -22.57 -12.73 -0.79
CA SER A 40 -23.13 -11.51 -1.38
C SER A 40 -22.99 -11.50 -2.90
N VAL A 41 -24.01 -10.98 -3.59
CA VAL A 41 -23.95 -10.74 -5.03
C VAL A 41 -23.35 -9.35 -5.29
N PRO A 42 -22.33 -9.23 -6.16
CA PRO A 42 -21.81 -7.94 -6.55
C PRO A 42 -22.88 -7.05 -7.18
N THR A 43 -22.87 -5.78 -6.83
CA THR A 43 -23.77 -4.76 -7.35
C THR A 43 -23.04 -3.73 -8.19
N GLU A 44 -23.76 -2.87 -8.90
CA GLU A 44 -23.16 -1.72 -9.59
C GLU A 44 -22.40 -0.81 -8.62
N ALA A 45 -22.90 -0.67 -7.39
CA ALA A 45 -22.22 0.09 -6.34
C ALA A 45 -20.86 -0.53 -5.97
N SER A 46 -20.76 -1.86 -5.87
CA SER A 46 -19.48 -2.52 -5.58
C SER A 46 -18.46 -2.34 -6.71
N LEU A 47 -18.91 -2.37 -7.96
CA LEU A 47 -18.04 -2.08 -9.11
C LEU A 47 -17.58 -0.61 -9.10
N LEU A 48 -18.47 0.32 -8.84
CA LEU A 48 -18.13 1.75 -8.74
C LEU A 48 -17.11 2.00 -7.63
N LEU A 49 -17.27 1.38 -6.46
CA LEU A 49 -16.31 1.48 -5.36
C LEU A 49 -14.94 0.88 -5.74
N ALA A 50 -14.91 -0.24 -6.47
CA ALA A 50 -13.67 -0.83 -6.99
C ALA A 50 -12.95 0.14 -7.95
N MET A 51 -13.69 0.82 -8.82
CA MET A 51 -13.12 1.84 -9.72
C MET A 51 -12.55 3.02 -8.96
N TYR A 52 -13.22 3.50 -7.89
CA TYR A 52 -12.69 4.56 -7.03
C TYR A 52 -11.45 4.11 -6.26
N ALA A 53 -11.39 2.88 -5.80
CA ALA A 53 -10.20 2.32 -5.17
C ALA A 53 -9.03 2.29 -6.15
N ALA A 54 -9.22 1.80 -7.38
CA ALA A 54 -8.20 1.77 -8.41
C ALA A 54 -7.73 3.18 -8.83
N ALA A 55 -8.65 4.14 -8.93
CA ALA A 55 -8.33 5.52 -9.24
C ALA A 55 -7.43 6.20 -8.20
N ARG A 56 -7.33 5.65 -6.99
CA ARG A 56 -6.43 6.13 -5.92
C ARG A 56 -5.14 5.33 -5.84
N THR A 57 -5.23 4.01 -5.93
CA THR A 57 -4.07 3.12 -5.76
C THR A 57 -3.14 3.15 -6.98
N ILE A 58 -3.67 3.24 -8.20
CA ILE A 58 -2.85 3.26 -9.41
C ILE A 58 -1.95 4.51 -9.49
N PRO A 59 -2.45 5.75 -9.32
CA PRO A 59 -1.58 6.92 -9.28
C PRO A 59 -0.55 6.86 -8.14
N LEU A 60 -0.94 6.40 -6.95
CA LEU A 60 -0.02 6.23 -5.83
C LEU A 60 1.13 5.28 -6.22
N ALA A 61 0.81 4.16 -6.87
CA ALA A 61 1.82 3.20 -7.33
C ALA A 61 2.76 3.83 -8.37
N LEU A 62 2.22 4.54 -9.35
CA LEU A 62 3.03 5.19 -10.39
C LEU A 62 4.00 6.21 -9.79
N PHE A 63 3.52 7.08 -8.88
CA PHE A 63 4.38 8.06 -8.23
C PHE A 63 5.40 7.43 -7.29
N ALA A 64 5.04 6.38 -6.56
CA ALA A 64 5.98 5.67 -5.69
C ALA A 64 7.08 4.97 -6.51
N LEU A 65 6.73 4.27 -7.58
CA LEU A 65 7.70 3.63 -8.48
C LEU A 65 8.58 4.65 -9.19
N TRP A 66 8.02 5.80 -9.59
CA TRP A 66 8.80 6.91 -10.14
C TRP A 66 9.79 7.49 -9.11
N ALA A 67 9.36 7.69 -7.87
CA ALA A 67 10.24 8.15 -6.79
C ALA A 67 11.39 7.16 -6.51
N ILE A 68 11.10 5.85 -6.56
CA ILE A 68 12.10 4.79 -6.46
C ILE A 68 13.09 4.87 -7.62
N TYR A 69 12.59 4.96 -8.85
CA TYR A 69 13.43 5.06 -10.05
C TYR A 69 14.34 6.29 -10.02
N LYS A 70 13.82 7.43 -9.57
CA LYS A 70 14.59 8.69 -9.42
C LYS A 70 15.43 8.74 -8.14
N GLN A 71 15.36 7.73 -7.29
CA GLN A 71 16.00 7.72 -5.95
C GLN A 71 15.66 8.96 -5.12
N ALA A 72 14.44 9.49 -5.30
CA ALA A 72 13.95 10.69 -4.66
C ALA A 72 13.54 10.37 -3.20
N THR A 73 14.51 10.36 -2.29
CA THR A 73 14.35 9.91 -0.90
C THR A 73 13.22 10.63 -0.16
N ALA A 74 13.10 11.96 -0.34
CA ALA A 74 12.02 12.72 0.30
C ALA A 74 10.63 12.30 -0.21
N ALA A 75 10.49 12.09 -1.52
CA ALA A 75 9.24 11.59 -2.10
C ALA A 75 8.95 10.15 -1.64
N LEU A 76 9.97 9.29 -1.56
CA LEU A 76 9.84 7.92 -1.08
C LEU A 76 9.38 7.87 0.38
N LEU A 77 9.86 8.76 1.24
CA LEU A 77 9.40 8.87 2.64
C LEU A 77 7.90 9.22 2.71
N ILE A 78 7.47 10.22 1.95
CA ILE A 78 6.07 10.67 1.97
C ILE A 78 5.15 9.60 1.35
N LEU A 79 5.48 9.10 0.17
CA LEU A 79 4.65 8.12 -0.54
C LEU A 79 4.66 6.76 0.16
N GLY A 80 5.78 6.38 0.78
CA GLY A 80 5.85 5.18 1.61
C GLY A 80 4.99 5.29 2.87
N ALA A 81 5.02 6.44 3.56
CA ALA A 81 4.15 6.67 4.70
C ALA A 81 2.67 6.66 4.30
N LEU A 82 2.32 7.28 3.16
CA LEU A 82 0.97 7.27 2.62
C LEU A 82 0.51 5.84 2.27
N ALA A 83 1.36 5.06 1.61
CA ALA A 83 1.07 3.66 1.29
C ALA A 83 0.86 2.82 2.56
N GLY A 84 1.64 3.05 3.61
CA GLY A 84 1.44 2.42 4.92
C GLY A 84 0.11 2.80 5.57
N ALA A 85 -0.27 4.09 5.50
CA ALA A 85 -1.54 4.57 6.03
C ALA A 85 -2.75 3.95 5.29
N VAL A 86 -2.67 3.81 3.96
CA VAL A 86 -3.70 3.13 3.17
C VAL A 86 -3.87 1.68 3.66
N GLN A 87 -2.79 0.93 3.81
CA GLN A 87 -2.85 -0.45 4.29
C GLN A 87 -3.41 -0.56 5.73
N LEU A 88 -3.09 0.41 6.58
CA LEU A 88 -3.64 0.45 7.93
C LEU A 88 -5.17 0.65 7.92
N LEU A 89 -5.66 1.52 7.03
CA LEU A 89 -7.10 1.73 6.85
C LEU A 89 -7.78 0.50 6.24
N ASP A 90 -7.14 -0.16 5.27
CA ASP A 90 -7.64 -1.41 4.69
C ASP A 90 -7.73 -2.52 5.75
N ALA A 91 -6.75 -2.62 6.65
CA ALA A 91 -6.80 -3.53 7.80
C ALA A 91 -7.98 -3.21 8.72
N GLY A 92 -8.26 -1.93 8.96
CA GLY A 92 -9.42 -1.46 9.73
C GLY A 92 -10.76 -1.87 9.09
N ILE A 93 -10.86 -1.81 7.76
CA ILE A 93 -12.04 -2.28 7.02
C ILE A 93 -12.19 -3.79 7.18
N GLY A 94 -11.11 -4.57 7.03
CA GLY A 94 -11.12 -6.03 7.24
C GLY A 94 -11.58 -6.41 8.65
N LEU A 95 -11.16 -5.63 9.66
CA LEU A 95 -11.64 -5.81 11.03
C LEU A 95 -13.13 -5.51 11.18
N PHE A 96 -13.61 -4.44 10.54
CA PHE A 96 -15.02 -4.08 10.54
C PHE A 96 -15.90 -5.13 9.85
N GLU A 97 -15.39 -5.76 8.79
CA GLU A 97 -16.06 -6.87 8.09
C GLU A 97 -15.99 -8.20 8.87
N HIS A 98 -15.30 -8.26 10.02
CA HIS A 98 -15.01 -9.47 10.77
C HIS A 98 -14.23 -10.53 9.95
N ASP A 99 -13.49 -10.09 8.93
CA ASP A 99 -12.66 -10.94 8.07
C ASP A 99 -11.18 -10.80 8.46
N LEU A 100 -10.71 -11.76 9.26
CA LEU A 100 -9.32 -11.77 9.72
C LEU A 100 -8.31 -11.89 8.58
N GLY A 101 -8.67 -12.52 7.47
CA GLY A 101 -7.80 -12.62 6.29
C GLY A 101 -7.60 -11.26 5.64
N LYS A 102 -8.67 -10.48 5.48
CA LYS A 102 -8.64 -9.12 4.94
C LYS A 102 -8.00 -8.11 5.92
N CYS A 103 -7.97 -8.41 7.22
CA CYS A 103 -7.32 -7.58 8.23
C CYS A 103 -5.81 -7.86 8.33
N ALA A 104 -5.41 -9.13 8.48
CA ALA A 104 -4.04 -9.51 8.84
C ALA A 104 -3.02 -9.16 7.75
N GLY A 105 -3.34 -9.37 6.48
CA GLY A 105 -2.46 -9.07 5.35
C GLY A 105 -2.10 -7.59 5.27
N PRO A 106 -3.08 -6.69 5.13
CA PRO A 106 -2.84 -5.25 5.11
C PRO A 106 -2.16 -4.74 6.38
N LEU A 107 -2.53 -5.25 7.56
CA LEU A 107 -1.88 -4.86 8.82
C LEU A 107 -0.39 -5.21 8.84
N PHE A 108 -0.03 -6.41 8.41
CA PHE A 108 1.37 -6.81 8.30
C PHE A 108 2.15 -5.90 7.35
N ILE A 109 1.58 -5.60 6.18
CA ILE A 109 2.20 -4.70 5.20
C ILE A 109 2.33 -3.28 5.77
N ALA A 110 1.32 -2.77 6.48
CA ALA A 110 1.36 -1.46 7.12
C ALA A 110 2.50 -1.34 8.14
N VAL A 111 2.62 -2.33 9.04
CA VAL A 111 3.68 -2.36 10.05
C VAL A 111 5.06 -2.39 9.40
N LEU A 112 5.26 -3.26 8.40
CA LEU A 112 6.52 -3.35 7.68
C LEU A 112 6.84 -2.04 6.93
N GLN A 113 5.84 -1.42 6.32
CA GLN A 113 5.97 -0.17 5.58
C GLN A 113 6.39 0.99 6.51
N PHE A 114 5.72 1.16 7.65
CA PHE A 114 6.10 2.20 8.61
C PHE A 114 7.48 1.94 9.22
N PHE A 115 7.83 0.70 9.46
CA PHE A 115 9.16 0.33 9.93
C PHE A 115 10.26 0.76 8.95
N VAL A 116 10.12 0.46 7.66
CA VAL A 116 11.15 0.84 6.68
C VAL A 116 11.18 2.35 6.42
N VAL A 117 10.04 3.04 6.50
CA VAL A 117 9.97 4.50 6.44
C VAL A 117 10.71 5.12 7.63
N TYR A 118 10.52 4.59 8.84
CA TYR A 118 11.25 5.02 10.03
C TYR A 118 12.77 4.81 9.89
N LEU A 119 13.19 3.63 9.42
CA LEU A 119 14.61 3.34 9.18
C LEU A 119 15.22 4.30 8.15
N LEU A 120 14.51 4.58 7.07
CA LEU A 120 14.96 5.52 6.06
C LEU A 120 15.08 6.94 6.62
N HIS A 121 14.05 7.41 7.33
CA HIS A 121 14.04 8.73 7.95
C HIS A 121 15.21 8.93 8.92
N THR A 122 15.46 7.96 9.80
CA THR A 122 16.56 8.05 10.76
C THR A 122 17.92 7.99 10.08
N SER A 123 18.07 7.16 9.02
CA SER A 123 19.32 7.05 8.27
C SER A 123 19.69 8.32 7.51
N VAL A 124 18.70 9.06 7.02
CA VAL A 124 18.91 10.35 6.32
C VAL A 124 19.27 11.47 7.31
N ARG A 125 18.68 11.48 8.52
CA ARG A 125 18.98 12.49 9.56
C ARG A 125 20.39 12.38 10.14
N ILE A 126 20.97 11.18 10.14
CA ILE A 126 22.27 10.91 10.77
C ILE A 126 23.42 11.05 9.74
N ALA A 127 23.11 11.10 8.45
CA ALA A 127 24.11 11.35 7.42
C ALA A 127 24.62 12.80 7.54
N PRO A 128 25.94 13.02 7.71
CA PRO A 128 26.53 14.35 7.81
C PRO A 128 26.43 15.13 6.49
#